data_48d905fd14533f626b6144d07b2c790f
#
_entry.id   48d905fd14533f626b6144d07b2c790f
#
_cell.length_a   1.000
_cell.length_b   1.000
_cell.length_c   1.000
_cell.angle_alpha   90.00
_cell.angle_beta   90.00
_cell.angle_gamma   90.00
#
_symmetry.space_group_name_H-M   'P 1'
#
loop_
_entity.id
_entity.type
_entity.pdbx_description
1 polymer ?
#
loop_
_entity_poly.entity_id
_entity_poly.type
_entity_poly.pdbx_seq_one_letter_code
_entity_poly.pdbx_strand_id
1 'polypeptide(L)'
;MALDETDVKIIKKLLFHARLSYRTIAEEINVSPPTVLSRVEKLEKGSIIKFYSAILDHEKVGYDLTAIIEVTAVKGKIAEVEKHVSKFPNVCAVYDITGLTDMLIIAKFKNRNDLSNFVKKDLLSPSIERTNTHIVLITVKEDFRFI
;
A
#
# COMPACT_ATOMS: atom_id res chain seq x y z
N MET A 1 -4.70 21.30 -2.79
CA MET A 1 -5.35 21.50 -4.10
C MET A 1 -6.75 20.88 -4.04
N ALA A 2 -7.80 21.61 -4.34
CA ALA A 2 -9.13 21.01 -4.47
C ALA A 2 -9.23 20.28 -5.82
N LEU A 3 -9.76 19.05 -5.81
CA LEU A 3 -10.05 18.28 -7.01
C LEU A 3 -11.39 18.77 -7.60
N ASP A 4 -11.43 18.96 -8.89
CA ASP A 4 -12.69 19.18 -9.62
C ASP A 4 -13.25 17.85 -10.18
N GLU A 5 -14.44 17.92 -10.79
CA GLU A 5 -15.12 16.75 -11.33
C GLU A 5 -14.30 16.05 -12.44
N THR A 6 -13.58 16.80 -13.24
CA THR A 6 -12.72 16.27 -14.31
C THR A 6 -11.53 15.52 -13.72
N ASP A 7 -10.89 16.08 -12.68
CA ASP A 7 -9.80 15.42 -11.96
C ASP A 7 -10.26 14.07 -11.40
N VAL A 8 -11.43 14.03 -10.76
CA VAL A 8 -12.01 12.79 -10.19
C VAL A 8 -12.30 11.75 -11.30
N LYS A 9 -12.85 12.17 -12.44
CA LYS A 9 -13.10 11.27 -13.58
C LYS A 9 -11.80 10.67 -14.11
N ILE A 10 -10.74 11.49 -14.27
CA ILE A 10 -9.42 11.00 -14.70
C ILE A 10 -8.84 10.00 -13.70
N ILE A 11 -8.87 10.31 -12.40
CA ILE A 11 -8.38 9.43 -11.35
C ILE A 11 -9.12 8.08 -11.38
N LYS A 12 -10.44 8.08 -11.49
CA LYS A 12 -11.24 6.84 -11.61
C LYS A 12 -10.79 5.98 -12.78
N LYS A 13 -10.57 6.57 -13.96
CA LYS A 13 -10.08 5.82 -15.13
C LYS A 13 -8.72 5.21 -14.88
N LEU A 14 -7.78 5.98 -14.34
CA LEU A 14 -6.42 5.50 -14.05
C LEU A 14 -6.37 4.46 -12.92
N LEU A 15 -7.25 4.54 -11.91
CA LEU A 15 -7.36 3.52 -10.87
C LEU A 15 -7.76 2.15 -11.40
N PHE A 16 -8.66 2.11 -12.40
CA PHE A 16 -9.10 0.85 -12.98
C PHE A 16 -8.20 0.37 -14.11
N HIS A 17 -7.59 1.28 -14.87
CA HIS A 17 -6.72 0.98 -16.00
C HIS A 17 -5.57 2.00 -16.11
N ALA A 18 -4.52 1.81 -15.30
CA ALA A 18 -3.35 2.70 -15.28
C ALA A 18 -2.59 2.80 -16.63
N ARG A 19 -2.90 1.94 -17.61
CA ARG A 19 -2.29 1.92 -18.95
C ARG A 19 -3.17 2.55 -20.04
N LEU A 20 -4.31 3.16 -19.69
CA LEU A 20 -5.11 3.88 -20.68
C LEU A 20 -4.31 5.05 -21.28
N SER A 21 -4.44 5.25 -22.60
CA SER A 21 -3.87 6.43 -23.22
C SER A 21 -4.66 7.68 -22.83
N TYR A 22 -4.00 8.81 -22.77
CA TYR A 22 -4.69 10.09 -22.50
C TYR A 22 -5.76 10.40 -23.55
N ARG A 23 -5.59 9.94 -24.79
CA ARG A 23 -6.58 10.04 -25.84
C ARG A 23 -7.84 9.24 -25.50
N THR A 24 -7.70 7.99 -25.06
CA THR A 24 -8.81 7.14 -24.66
C THR A 24 -9.56 7.75 -23.46
N ILE A 25 -8.82 8.22 -22.45
CA ILE A 25 -9.43 8.88 -21.29
C ILE A 25 -10.22 10.13 -21.74
N ALA A 26 -9.63 10.95 -22.62
CA ALA A 26 -10.24 12.16 -23.12
C ALA A 26 -11.56 11.90 -23.85
N GLU A 27 -11.58 10.88 -24.71
CA GLU A 27 -12.77 10.42 -25.43
C GLU A 27 -13.87 9.97 -24.45
N GLU A 28 -13.52 9.19 -23.44
CA GLU A 28 -14.47 8.64 -22.46
C GLU A 28 -15.08 9.69 -21.51
N ILE A 29 -14.37 10.77 -21.22
CA ILE A 29 -14.86 11.82 -20.32
C ILE A 29 -15.23 13.14 -21.04
N ASN A 30 -15.24 13.14 -22.39
CA ASN A 30 -15.59 14.26 -23.25
C ASN A 30 -14.76 15.53 -23.01
N VAL A 31 -13.43 15.38 -23.01
CA VAL A 31 -12.48 16.52 -22.97
C VAL A 31 -11.40 16.34 -24.04
N SER A 32 -10.52 17.32 -24.21
CA SER A 32 -9.40 17.20 -25.15
C SER A 32 -8.23 16.39 -24.55
N PRO A 33 -7.45 15.64 -25.37
CA PRO A 33 -6.25 14.95 -24.88
C PRO A 33 -5.22 15.87 -24.18
N PRO A 34 -4.93 17.10 -24.67
CA PRO A 34 -4.09 18.04 -23.94
C PRO A 34 -4.63 18.41 -22.56
N THR A 35 -5.96 18.46 -22.39
CA THR A 35 -6.58 18.69 -21.09
C THR A 35 -6.27 17.55 -20.12
N VAL A 36 -6.40 16.29 -20.56
CA VAL A 36 -6.06 15.12 -19.73
C VAL A 36 -4.58 15.15 -19.34
N LEU A 37 -3.69 15.39 -20.31
CA LEU A 37 -2.24 15.48 -20.04
C LEU A 37 -1.94 16.52 -18.96
N SER A 38 -2.41 17.76 -19.14
CA SER A 38 -2.17 18.84 -18.18
C SER A 38 -2.72 18.54 -16.79
N ARG A 39 -3.89 17.87 -16.72
CA ARG A 39 -4.49 17.47 -15.44
C ARG A 39 -3.71 16.36 -14.75
N VAL A 40 -3.29 15.33 -15.49
CA VAL A 40 -2.47 14.24 -14.93
C VAL A 40 -1.16 14.79 -14.40
N GLU A 41 -0.44 15.62 -15.16
CA GLU A 41 0.79 16.26 -14.68
C GLU A 41 0.58 17.06 -13.38
N LYS A 42 -0.55 17.77 -13.29
CA LYS A 42 -0.90 18.52 -12.07
C LYS A 42 -1.17 17.60 -10.87
N LEU A 43 -1.87 16.46 -11.10
CA LEU A 43 -2.15 15.45 -10.09
C LEU A 43 -0.87 14.75 -9.60
N GLU A 44 0.08 14.48 -10.49
CA GLU A 44 1.40 13.91 -10.17
C GLU A 44 2.27 14.91 -9.42
N LYS A 45 2.42 16.13 -9.92
CA LYS A 45 3.16 17.21 -9.25
C LYS A 45 2.60 17.54 -7.86
N GLY A 46 1.28 17.46 -7.72
CA GLY A 46 0.58 17.65 -6.45
C GLY A 46 0.61 16.43 -5.52
N SER A 47 1.30 15.34 -5.91
CA SER A 47 1.40 14.07 -5.16
C SER A 47 0.04 13.42 -4.84
N ILE A 48 -1.00 13.75 -5.62
CA ILE A 48 -2.30 13.05 -5.55
C ILE A 48 -2.17 11.69 -6.20
N ILE A 49 -1.54 11.62 -7.38
CA ILE A 49 -1.04 10.39 -7.97
C ILE A 49 0.42 10.26 -7.54
N LYS A 50 0.71 9.32 -6.65
CA LYS A 50 2.06 9.11 -6.11
C LYS A 50 2.93 8.28 -7.04
N PHE A 51 2.37 7.24 -7.64
CA PHE A 51 3.02 6.31 -8.58
C PHE A 51 1.98 5.43 -9.25
N TYR A 52 2.41 4.70 -10.28
CA TYR A 52 1.62 3.68 -10.96
C TYR A 52 2.25 2.31 -10.67
N SER A 53 1.42 1.33 -10.36
CA SER A 53 1.88 -0.03 -10.07
C SER A 53 0.92 -1.08 -10.61
N ALA A 54 1.44 -2.25 -10.92
CA ALA A 54 0.62 -3.43 -11.19
C ALA A 54 0.16 -4.07 -9.88
N ILE A 55 -1.09 -4.50 -9.84
CA ILE A 55 -1.59 -5.35 -8.75
C ILE A 55 -1.34 -6.80 -9.18
N LEU A 56 -0.61 -7.53 -8.36
CA LEU A 56 -0.22 -8.90 -8.62
C LEU A 56 -1.08 -9.88 -7.83
N ASP A 57 -1.33 -11.03 -8.42
CA ASP A 57 -1.74 -12.22 -7.69
C ASP A 57 -0.50 -12.75 -6.94
N HIS A 58 -0.43 -12.50 -5.64
CA HIS A 58 0.77 -12.76 -4.87
C HIS A 58 1.08 -14.26 -4.75
N GLU A 59 0.07 -15.13 -4.74
CA GLU A 59 0.27 -16.58 -4.71
C GLU A 59 0.94 -17.06 -6.01
N LYS A 60 0.49 -16.56 -7.18
CA LYS A 60 1.08 -16.90 -8.49
C LYS A 60 2.51 -16.43 -8.66
N VAL A 61 2.95 -15.45 -7.91
CA VAL A 61 4.36 -15.02 -7.90
C VAL A 61 5.16 -15.60 -6.73
N GLY A 62 4.58 -16.61 -6.04
CA GLY A 62 5.26 -17.41 -5.04
C GLY A 62 5.26 -16.83 -3.62
N TYR A 63 4.32 -15.94 -3.29
CA TYR A 63 4.10 -15.42 -1.94
C TYR A 63 2.81 -16.00 -1.37
N ASP A 64 2.91 -17.20 -0.78
CA ASP A 64 1.75 -18.00 -0.36
C ASP A 64 1.13 -17.56 0.96
N LEU A 65 1.83 -16.73 1.74
CA LEU A 65 1.38 -16.30 3.06
C LEU A 65 1.24 -14.78 3.13
N THR A 66 0.10 -14.32 3.60
CA THR A 66 -0.10 -12.96 4.08
C THR A 66 -0.19 -12.98 5.60
N ALA A 67 0.55 -12.11 6.27
CA ALA A 67 0.45 -11.92 7.71
C ALA A 67 0.06 -10.48 8.05
N ILE A 68 -0.75 -10.35 9.09
CA ILE A 68 -1.05 -9.09 9.77
C ILE A 68 -0.34 -9.15 11.11
N ILE A 69 0.55 -8.22 11.36
CA ILE A 69 1.38 -8.21 12.55
C ILE A 69 1.13 -6.93 13.32
N GLU A 70 0.57 -7.07 14.49
CA GLU A 70 0.41 -5.97 15.43
C GLU A 70 1.71 -5.81 16.22
N VAL A 71 2.13 -4.57 16.43
CA VAL A 71 3.36 -4.25 17.14
C VAL A 71 3.06 -3.27 18.27
N THR A 72 3.61 -3.56 19.45
CA THR A 72 3.69 -2.62 20.55
C THR A 72 5.14 -2.14 20.63
N ALA A 73 5.36 -0.85 20.50
CA ALA A 73 6.67 -0.24 20.59
C ALA A 73 6.99 0.16 22.03
N VAL A 74 8.27 0.18 22.36
CA VAL A 74 8.72 0.80 23.61
C VAL A 74 8.39 2.29 23.57
N LYS A 75 7.96 2.85 24.70
CA LYS A 75 7.52 4.24 24.80
C LYS A 75 8.52 5.22 24.16
N GLY A 76 8.02 6.02 23.22
CA GLY A 76 8.82 7.01 22.48
C GLY A 76 9.67 6.42 21.34
N LYS A 77 9.51 5.14 20.99
CA LYS A 77 10.29 4.45 19.95
C LYS A 77 9.51 4.12 18.67
N ILE A 78 8.25 4.55 18.55
CA ILE A 78 7.38 4.26 17.40
C ILE A 78 8.05 4.63 16.09
N ALA A 79 8.52 5.85 15.93
CA ALA A 79 9.16 6.32 14.68
C ALA A 79 10.41 5.53 14.29
N GLU A 80 11.15 5.00 15.26
CA GLU A 80 12.30 4.13 15.02
C GLU A 80 11.86 2.78 14.47
N VAL A 81 10.78 2.20 15.04
CA VAL A 81 10.20 0.94 14.58
C VAL A 81 9.61 1.10 13.18
N GLU A 82 8.83 2.15 12.91
CA GLU A 82 8.28 2.47 11.58
C GLU A 82 9.37 2.52 10.52
N LYS A 83 10.43 3.28 10.78
CA LYS A 83 11.58 3.39 9.89
C LYS A 83 12.31 2.08 9.68
N HIS A 84 12.33 1.21 10.70
CA HIS A 84 12.94 -0.11 10.59
C HIS A 84 12.11 -1.03 9.71
N VAL A 85 10.81 -1.18 10.01
CA VAL A 85 9.95 -2.15 9.31
C VAL A 85 9.62 -1.74 7.88
N SER A 86 9.55 -0.44 7.59
CA SER A 86 9.27 0.07 6.23
C SER A 86 10.37 -0.23 5.21
N LYS A 87 11.54 -0.72 5.63
CA LYS A 87 12.65 -1.07 4.72
C LYS A 87 12.49 -2.43 4.07
N PHE A 88 11.67 -3.30 4.62
CA PHE A 88 11.54 -4.66 4.13
C PHE A 88 10.65 -4.73 2.88
N PRO A 89 11.13 -5.28 1.76
CA PRO A 89 10.40 -5.27 0.49
C PRO A 89 9.12 -6.13 0.51
N ASN A 90 9.02 -7.06 1.44
CA ASN A 90 7.85 -7.90 1.65
C ASN A 90 6.79 -7.25 2.55
N VAL A 91 7.10 -6.10 3.15
CA VAL A 91 6.14 -5.28 3.90
C VAL A 91 5.34 -4.42 2.92
N CYS A 92 4.05 -4.68 2.83
CA CYS A 92 3.13 -4.00 1.92
C CYS A 92 2.57 -2.71 2.51
N ALA A 93 2.30 -2.71 3.82
CA ALA A 93 1.77 -1.55 4.54
C ALA A 93 2.22 -1.53 5.99
N VAL A 94 2.41 -0.33 6.52
CA VAL A 94 2.65 -0.05 7.93
C VAL A 94 1.73 1.08 8.33
N TYR A 95 0.91 0.85 9.34
CA TYR A 95 -0.03 1.82 9.86
C TYR A 95 0.25 2.06 11.33
N ASP A 96 0.36 3.31 11.72
CA ASP A 96 0.19 3.74 13.11
C ASP A 96 -1.31 3.68 13.43
N ILE A 97 -1.69 3.02 14.52
CA ILE A 97 -3.08 2.74 14.85
C ILE A 97 -3.40 3.12 16.29
N THR A 98 -4.66 3.39 16.54
CA THR A 98 -5.18 3.55 17.90
C THR A 98 -5.65 2.20 18.46
N GLY A 99 -5.57 2.01 19.77
CA GLY A 99 -6.08 0.80 20.44
C GLY A 99 -5.06 0.17 21.38
N LEU A 100 -5.03 -1.15 21.43
CA LEU A 100 -4.17 -1.92 22.34
C LEU A 100 -2.71 -2.05 21.86
N THR A 101 -2.48 -1.82 20.60
CA THR A 101 -1.18 -1.88 19.95
C THR A 101 -0.92 -0.58 19.19
N ASP A 102 0.33 -0.26 18.94
CA ASP A 102 0.71 1.03 18.35
C ASP A 102 0.73 0.97 16.82
N MET A 103 0.99 -0.21 16.24
CA MET A 103 1.24 -0.34 14.81
C MET A 103 0.69 -1.64 14.26
N LEU A 104 0.27 -1.59 12.99
CA LEU A 104 -0.16 -2.74 12.23
C LEU A 104 0.67 -2.83 10.94
N ILE A 105 1.27 -4.00 10.71
CA ILE A 105 2.04 -4.32 9.52
C ILE A 105 1.27 -5.34 8.68
N ILE A 106 1.17 -5.10 7.38
CA ILE A 106 0.72 -6.11 6.42
C ILE A 106 1.94 -6.52 5.59
N ALA A 107 2.26 -7.81 5.61
CA ALA A 107 3.42 -8.34 4.91
C ALA A 107 3.11 -9.69 4.22
N LYS A 108 3.81 -9.95 3.11
CA LYS A 108 3.67 -11.17 2.32
C LYS A 108 4.97 -11.99 2.38
N PHE A 109 4.81 -13.32 2.47
CA PHE A 109 5.93 -14.25 2.65
C PHE A 109 5.77 -15.43 1.69
N LYS A 110 6.89 -15.96 1.22
CA LYS A 110 6.90 -17.15 0.35
C LYS A 110 6.49 -18.41 1.09
N ASN A 111 6.87 -18.52 2.35
CA ASN A 111 6.65 -19.71 3.17
C ASN A 111 6.69 -19.37 4.68
N ARG A 112 6.39 -20.38 5.51
CA ARG A 112 6.39 -20.24 6.98
C ARG A 112 7.77 -19.93 7.55
N ASN A 113 8.83 -20.41 6.93
CA ASN A 113 10.20 -20.15 7.43
C ASN A 113 10.56 -18.67 7.25
N ASP A 114 10.18 -18.08 6.14
CA ASP A 114 10.41 -16.65 5.87
C ASP A 114 9.62 -15.79 6.86
N LEU A 115 8.36 -16.13 7.13
CA LEU A 115 7.56 -15.46 8.17
C LEU A 115 8.21 -15.62 9.56
N SER A 116 8.62 -16.85 9.92
CA SER A 116 9.27 -17.12 11.21
C SER A 116 10.58 -16.34 11.38
N ASN A 117 11.37 -16.25 10.32
CA ASN A 117 12.62 -15.46 10.33
C ASN A 117 12.32 -13.97 10.51
N PHE A 118 11.35 -13.45 9.77
CA PHE A 118 10.94 -12.04 9.88
C PHE A 118 10.52 -11.70 11.31
N VAL A 119 9.62 -12.48 11.90
CA VAL A 119 9.14 -12.23 13.28
C VAL A 119 10.24 -12.40 14.32
N LYS A 120 11.08 -13.43 14.20
CA LYS A 120 12.07 -13.79 15.23
C LYS A 120 13.43 -13.10 15.08
N LYS A 121 13.74 -12.56 13.90
CA LYS A 121 15.02 -11.92 13.63
C LYS A 121 14.84 -10.47 13.22
N ASP A 122 14.03 -10.22 12.20
CA ASP A 122 13.91 -8.90 11.59
C ASP A 122 13.09 -7.94 12.46
N LEU A 123 12.07 -8.44 13.16
CA LEU A 123 11.32 -7.68 14.18
C LEU A 123 11.94 -7.74 15.56
N LEU A 124 13.04 -8.47 15.77
CA LEU A 124 13.75 -8.48 17.04
C LEU A 124 14.53 -7.17 17.19
N SER A 125 13.96 -6.23 17.92
CA SER A 125 14.52 -4.90 18.14
C SER A 125 14.31 -4.48 19.60
N PRO A 126 15.29 -3.79 20.22
CA PRO A 126 15.10 -3.21 21.56
C PRO A 126 13.98 -2.18 21.63
N SER A 127 13.56 -1.65 20.48
CA SER A 127 12.48 -0.68 20.35
C SER A 127 11.09 -1.31 20.21
N ILE A 128 11.01 -2.64 20.06
CA ILE A 128 9.77 -3.42 20.00
C ILE A 128 9.56 -4.15 21.33
N GLU A 129 8.46 -3.86 21.99
CA GLU A 129 8.10 -4.53 23.25
C GLU A 129 7.43 -5.88 22.98
N ARG A 130 6.48 -5.91 22.03
CA ARG A 130 5.68 -7.10 21.73
C ARG A 130 5.20 -7.08 20.27
N THR A 131 5.06 -8.28 19.72
CA THR A 131 4.39 -8.51 18.44
C THR A 131 3.30 -9.57 18.59
N ASN A 132 2.20 -9.41 17.83
CA ASN A 132 1.15 -10.40 17.71
C ASN A 132 0.90 -10.66 16.22
N THR A 133 1.14 -11.90 15.77
CA THR A 133 1.12 -12.26 14.36
C THR A 133 -0.11 -13.07 14.02
N HIS A 134 -0.89 -12.59 13.07
CA HIS A 134 -2.05 -13.27 12.49
C HIS A 134 -1.71 -13.72 11.08
N ILE A 135 -1.90 -15.00 10.78
CA ILE A 135 -1.82 -15.52 9.42
C ILE A 135 -3.20 -15.39 8.77
N VAL A 136 -3.25 -14.72 7.62
CA VAL A 136 -4.47 -14.62 6.84
C VAL A 136 -4.78 -15.98 6.22
N LEU A 137 -5.96 -16.53 6.54
CA LEU A 137 -6.39 -17.81 6.00
C LEU A 137 -7.05 -17.65 4.62
N ILE A 138 -7.85 -16.60 4.45
CA ILE A 138 -8.56 -16.31 3.21
C ILE A 138 -8.60 -14.78 3.03
N THR A 139 -8.17 -14.31 1.87
CA THR A 139 -8.35 -12.91 1.48
C THR A 139 -9.71 -12.76 0.78
N VAL A 140 -10.69 -12.22 1.48
CA VAL A 140 -12.03 -11.98 0.92
C VAL A 140 -12.02 -10.80 -0.04
N LYS A 141 -11.26 -9.76 0.29
CA LYS A 141 -11.07 -8.57 -0.54
C LYS A 141 -9.73 -7.90 -0.21
N GLU A 142 -8.95 -7.60 -1.21
CA GLU A 142 -7.77 -6.76 -1.12
C GLU A 142 -7.79 -5.80 -2.33
N ASP A 143 -8.43 -4.66 -2.16
CA ASP A 143 -8.59 -3.64 -3.20
C ASP A 143 -8.54 -2.24 -2.59
N PHE A 144 -7.49 -1.51 -2.90
CA PHE A 144 -7.28 -0.15 -2.40
C PHE A 144 -7.85 0.95 -3.33
N ARG A 145 -8.64 0.57 -4.34
CA ARG A 145 -9.38 1.52 -5.18
C ARG A 145 -10.65 1.95 -4.46
N PHE A 146 -10.68 3.13 -3.90
CA PHE A 146 -11.73 3.61 -2.99
C PHE A 146 -12.54 4.80 -3.53
N ILE A 147 -12.27 5.25 -4.77
CA ILE A 147 -12.97 6.36 -5.44
C ILE A 147 -13.84 5.85 -6.58
#